data_24d57aa05dde81fa6b483297d395c286
#
_entry.id   24d57aa05dde81fa6b483297d395c286
#
_cell.length_a   1.000
_cell.length_b   1.000
_cell.length_c   1.000
_cell.angle_alpha   90.00
_cell.angle_beta   90.00
_cell.angle_gamma   90.00
#
_symmetry.space_group_name_H-M   'P 1'
#
loop_
_entity.id
_entity.type
_entity.pdbx_description
1 polymer ?
#
loop_
_entity_poly.entity_id
_entity_poly.type
_entity_poly.pdbx_seq_one_letter_code
_entity_poly.pdbx_strand_id
1 'polypeptide(L)'
;MKCFEGAAIATETTYDVRQMGEKFDNMVWNETATQAAEQVLSDMGIAYEAPKDCGSSDVGNVSHQCPALHLHLALGDVPMPEHSVEIANAVKDPAIEPIIVRGAEIMGRLAILLGSDETRCQAMMDEFKGHVAVRV
;
A
#
# COMPACT_ATOMS: atom_id res chain seq x y z
N MET A 1 8.90 11.17 15.93
CA MET A 1 8.24 11.76 17.12
C MET A 1 8.00 13.24 16.98
N LYS A 2 8.98 14.09 16.63
CA LYS A 2 8.80 15.56 16.50
C LYS A 2 7.64 16.00 15.59
N CYS A 3 7.34 15.24 14.52
CA CYS A 3 6.21 15.56 13.63
C CYS A 3 4.85 15.39 14.31
N PHE A 4 4.71 14.37 15.16
CA PHE A 4 3.48 14.13 15.91
C PHE A 4 3.26 15.18 17.01
N GLU A 5 4.33 15.58 17.70
CA GLU A 5 4.28 16.68 18.68
C GLU A 5 3.83 17.97 18.02
N GLY A 6 4.37 18.30 16.85
CA GLY A 6 3.96 19.48 16.08
C GLY A 6 2.49 19.43 15.65
N ALA A 7 2.01 18.28 15.20
CA ALA A 7 0.62 18.08 14.80
C ALA A 7 -0.33 18.18 16.00
N ALA A 8 0.02 17.58 17.15
CA ALA A 8 -0.78 17.66 18.38
C ALA A 8 -0.91 19.09 18.88
N ILE A 9 0.17 19.87 18.86
CA ILE A 9 0.16 21.30 19.22
C ILE A 9 -0.74 22.09 18.26
N ALA A 10 -0.61 21.87 16.96
CA ALA A 10 -1.37 22.59 15.92
C ALA A 10 -2.88 22.31 15.98
N THR A 11 -3.27 21.13 16.44
CA THR A 11 -4.68 20.70 16.52
C THR A 11 -5.25 20.76 17.94
N GLU A 12 -4.48 21.21 18.91
CA GLU A 12 -4.84 21.23 20.33
C GLU A 12 -5.30 19.87 20.86
N THR A 13 -4.75 18.80 20.28
CA THR A 13 -5.06 17.42 20.67
C THR A 13 -3.94 16.83 21.52
N THR A 14 -4.29 15.82 22.28
CA THR A 14 -3.32 15.00 23.02
C THR A 14 -3.27 13.60 22.44
N TYR A 15 -2.09 13.00 22.44
CA TYR A 15 -1.91 11.60 22.03
C TYR A 15 -0.99 10.89 23.01
N ASP A 16 -1.19 9.58 23.17
CA ASP A 16 -0.30 8.75 23.97
C ASP A 16 0.62 7.95 23.03
N VAL A 17 1.89 8.33 23.00
CA VAL A 17 2.92 7.69 22.17
C VAL A 17 3.06 6.19 22.48
N ARG A 18 2.77 5.79 23.72
CA ARG A 18 2.84 4.38 24.13
C ARG A 18 1.77 3.51 23.48
N GLN A 19 0.64 4.12 23.07
CA GLN A 19 -0.43 3.42 22.36
C GLN A 19 -0.21 3.37 20.85
N MET A 20 0.67 4.21 20.31
CA MET A 20 0.94 4.28 18.87
C MET A 20 1.91 3.20 18.38
N GLY A 21 2.47 2.42 19.26
CA GLY A 21 3.56 1.49 18.93
C GLY A 21 4.88 2.21 18.67
N GLU A 22 5.99 1.56 18.98
CA GLU A 22 7.31 2.17 18.85
C GLU A 22 7.89 2.07 17.43
N LYS A 23 7.31 1.21 16.58
CA LYS A 23 7.76 0.96 15.21
C LYS A 23 6.64 0.36 14.38
N PHE A 24 6.77 0.52 13.07
CA PHE A 24 5.93 -0.20 12.11
C PHE A 24 6.34 -1.67 12.03
N ASP A 25 5.34 -2.55 11.96
CA ASP A 25 5.58 -3.95 11.69
C ASP A 25 5.95 -4.17 10.22
N ASN A 26 6.75 -5.20 9.97
CA ASN A 26 7.00 -5.63 8.61
C ASN A 26 5.69 -6.11 7.97
N MET A 27 5.49 -5.75 6.71
CA MET A 27 4.32 -6.17 5.96
C MET A 27 4.26 -7.69 5.84
N VAL A 28 3.10 -8.26 6.15
CA VAL A 28 2.78 -9.66 5.84
C VAL A 28 2.31 -9.71 4.39
N TRP A 29 3.10 -10.36 3.55
CA TRP A 29 2.74 -10.56 2.15
C TRP A 29 1.57 -11.51 2.02
N ASN A 30 0.66 -11.18 1.10
CA ASN A 30 -0.39 -12.07 0.66
C ASN A 30 -0.17 -12.39 -0.82
N GLU A 31 0.29 -13.61 -1.07
CA GLU A 31 0.65 -14.06 -2.41
C GLU A 31 -0.56 -14.08 -3.36
N THR A 32 -1.72 -14.52 -2.85
CA THR A 32 -2.97 -14.55 -3.62
C THR A 32 -3.40 -13.14 -4.06
N ALA A 33 -3.28 -12.15 -3.18
CA ALA A 33 -3.56 -10.75 -3.51
C ALA A 33 -2.55 -10.20 -4.52
N THR A 34 -1.28 -10.55 -4.37
CA THR A 34 -0.20 -10.15 -5.28
C THR A 34 -0.45 -10.70 -6.69
N GLN A 35 -0.73 -11.99 -6.82
CA GLN A 35 -1.05 -12.62 -8.11
C GLN A 35 -2.29 -12.01 -8.77
N ALA A 36 -3.29 -11.65 -8.00
CA ALA A 36 -4.47 -10.94 -8.52
C ALA A 36 -4.11 -9.56 -9.09
N ALA A 37 -3.23 -8.82 -8.40
CA ALA A 37 -2.74 -7.53 -8.91
C ALA A 37 -1.89 -7.69 -10.16
N GLU A 38 -0.99 -8.66 -10.21
CA GLU A 38 -0.18 -8.97 -11.38
C GLU A 38 -1.04 -9.33 -12.60
N GLN A 39 -2.11 -10.11 -12.40
CA GLN A 39 -3.08 -10.40 -13.45
C GLN A 39 -3.72 -9.12 -13.98
N VAL A 40 -4.22 -8.24 -13.09
CA VAL A 40 -4.83 -6.97 -13.49
C VAL A 40 -3.84 -6.10 -14.28
N LEU A 41 -2.59 -5.97 -13.81
CA LEU A 41 -1.56 -5.21 -14.49
C LEU A 41 -1.25 -5.78 -15.87
N SER A 42 -1.13 -7.11 -15.97
CA SER A 42 -0.91 -7.80 -17.24
C SER A 42 -2.06 -7.59 -18.22
N ASP A 43 -3.31 -7.71 -17.75
CA ASP A 43 -4.51 -7.50 -18.58
C ASP A 43 -4.63 -6.05 -19.08
N MET A 44 -4.07 -5.11 -18.34
CA MET A 44 -3.99 -3.69 -18.71
C MET A 44 -2.76 -3.36 -19.55
N GLY A 45 -1.87 -4.31 -19.82
CA GLY A 45 -0.61 -4.08 -20.52
C GLY A 45 0.37 -3.19 -19.77
N ILE A 46 0.32 -3.16 -18.44
CA ILE A 46 1.17 -2.36 -17.58
C ILE A 46 2.38 -3.20 -17.16
N ALA A 47 3.58 -2.72 -17.49
CA ALA A 47 4.80 -3.32 -16.97
C ALA A 47 4.93 -3.06 -15.47
N TYR A 48 5.39 -4.05 -14.73
CA TYR A 48 5.62 -3.94 -13.30
C TYR A 48 6.91 -4.66 -12.90
N GLU A 49 7.45 -4.25 -11.78
CA GLU A 49 8.61 -4.88 -11.16
C GLU A 49 8.28 -5.22 -9.71
N ALA A 50 8.85 -6.31 -9.21
CA ALA A 50 8.83 -6.57 -7.77
C ALA A 50 9.64 -5.48 -7.06
N PRO A 51 9.11 -4.86 -5.98
CA PRO A 51 9.84 -3.81 -5.28
C PRO A 51 11.13 -4.37 -4.67
N LYS A 52 12.24 -3.66 -4.89
CA LYS A 52 13.54 -4.02 -4.33
C LYS A 52 13.72 -3.54 -2.90
N ASP A 53 13.04 -2.47 -2.56
CA ASP A 53 13.07 -1.85 -1.24
C ASP A 53 11.74 -1.15 -1.00
N CYS A 54 11.01 -1.56 0.01
CA CYS A 54 9.79 -0.90 0.44
C CYS A 54 10.13 -0.12 1.70
N GLY A 55 9.95 1.19 1.64
CA GLY A 55 10.09 2.03 2.82
C GLY A 55 9.19 1.59 3.97
N SER A 56 9.35 2.19 5.12
CA SER A 56 8.51 1.96 6.29
C SER A 56 7.13 2.58 6.10
N SER A 57 6.07 1.80 6.31
CA SER A 57 4.68 2.22 6.14
C SER A 57 3.77 1.56 7.18
N ASP A 58 2.71 2.26 7.59
CA ASP A 58 1.65 1.73 8.45
C ASP A 58 0.82 0.61 7.79
N VAL A 59 0.93 0.44 6.48
CA VAL A 59 0.37 -0.73 5.77
C VAL A 59 0.94 -2.04 6.33
N GLY A 60 2.17 -2.02 6.85
CA GLY A 60 2.72 -3.14 7.61
C GLY A 60 1.78 -3.55 8.75
N ASN A 61 1.38 -2.61 9.59
CA ASN A 61 0.48 -2.87 10.72
C ASN A 61 -0.92 -3.35 10.25
N VAL A 62 -1.44 -2.77 9.16
CA VAL A 62 -2.71 -3.18 8.55
C VAL A 62 -2.64 -4.63 8.08
N SER A 63 -1.52 -5.05 7.49
CA SER A 63 -1.31 -6.41 6.98
C SER A 63 -1.36 -7.51 8.05
N HIS A 64 -1.25 -7.13 9.32
CA HIS A 64 -1.44 -8.04 10.47
C HIS A 64 -2.90 -8.15 10.94
N GLN A 65 -3.80 -7.32 10.40
CA GLN A 65 -5.22 -7.31 10.76
C GLN A 65 -6.12 -7.84 9.64
N CYS A 66 -5.68 -7.70 8.38
CA CYS A 66 -6.38 -8.18 7.21
C CYS A 66 -5.40 -8.43 6.05
N PRO A 67 -5.79 -9.21 5.02
CA PRO A 67 -5.02 -9.28 3.79
C PRO A 67 -4.77 -7.89 3.24
N ALA A 68 -3.52 -7.58 2.96
CA ALA A 68 -3.13 -6.26 2.48
C ALA A 68 -2.20 -6.37 1.26
N LEU A 69 -2.32 -5.39 0.37
CA LEU A 69 -1.46 -5.21 -0.79
C LEU A 69 -1.10 -3.72 -0.88
N HIS A 70 0.17 -3.44 -1.08
CA HIS A 70 0.67 -2.07 -1.25
C HIS A 70 1.32 -1.93 -2.61
N LEU A 71 0.61 -1.30 -3.55
CA LEU A 71 1.09 -1.02 -4.90
C LEU A 71 1.70 0.37 -4.96
N HIS A 72 2.85 0.48 -5.61
CA HIS A 72 3.49 1.76 -5.90
C HIS A 72 3.33 2.07 -7.39
N LEU A 73 2.98 3.32 -7.70
CA LEU A 73 2.91 3.82 -9.06
C LEU A 73 4.11 4.72 -9.34
N ALA A 74 4.83 4.43 -10.43
CA ALA A 74 5.86 5.34 -10.91
C ALA A 74 5.22 6.65 -11.41
N LEU A 75 5.73 7.78 -10.96
CA LEU A 75 5.27 9.10 -11.38
C LEU A 75 5.98 9.60 -12.66
N GLY A 76 6.88 8.80 -13.22
CA GLY A 76 7.65 9.08 -14.42
C GLY A 76 8.79 8.09 -14.60
N ASP A 77 9.60 8.30 -15.62
CA ASP A 77 10.70 7.39 -15.98
C ASP A 77 11.94 7.55 -15.09
N VAL A 78 12.01 8.63 -14.31
CA VAL A 78 13.14 8.94 -13.44
C VAL A 78 12.73 8.69 -11.99
N PRO A 79 13.46 7.83 -11.26
CA PRO A 79 13.21 7.64 -9.83
C PRO A 79 13.38 8.95 -9.07
N MET A 80 12.40 9.29 -8.26
CA MET A 80 12.43 10.45 -7.37
C MET A 80 12.51 9.97 -5.92
N PRO A 81 13.36 10.59 -5.09
CA PRO A 81 13.41 10.23 -3.67
C PRO A 81 12.05 10.48 -2.99
N GLU A 82 11.58 9.53 -2.22
CA GLU A 82 10.37 9.70 -1.41
C GLU A 82 10.55 10.89 -0.43
N HIS A 83 9.45 11.55 -0.09
CA HIS A 83 9.43 12.72 0.81
C HIS A 83 10.32 13.89 0.35
N SER A 84 10.53 14.04 -0.96
CA SER A 84 11.36 15.07 -1.57
C SER A 84 10.57 16.24 -2.13
N VAL A 85 11.26 17.35 -2.37
CA VAL A 85 10.70 18.52 -3.06
C VAL A 85 10.39 18.19 -4.53
N GLU A 86 11.15 17.28 -5.11
CA GLU A 86 10.97 16.78 -6.47
C GLU A 86 9.60 16.11 -6.63
N ILE A 87 9.26 15.17 -5.75
CA ILE A 87 7.92 14.54 -5.73
C ILE A 87 6.84 15.58 -5.46
N ALA A 88 7.04 16.47 -4.47
CA ALA A 88 6.07 17.51 -4.16
C ALA A 88 5.80 18.47 -5.32
N ASN A 89 6.77 18.68 -6.20
CA ASN A 89 6.60 19.46 -7.44
C ASN A 89 5.98 18.61 -8.56
N ALA A 90 6.42 17.35 -8.72
CA ALA A 90 5.89 16.46 -9.73
C ALA A 90 4.36 16.28 -9.60
N VAL A 91 3.85 16.07 -8.38
CA VAL A 91 2.40 15.89 -8.13
C VAL A 91 1.55 17.14 -8.41
N LYS A 92 2.17 18.29 -8.64
CA LYS A 92 1.46 19.51 -9.06
C LYS A 92 1.30 19.61 -10.57
N ASP A 93 2.05 18.81 -11.32
CA ASP A 93 1.99 18.81 -12.78
C ASP A 93 0.69 18.11 -13.24
N PRO A 94 -0.12 18.74 -14.11
CA PRO A 94 -1.31 18.09 -14.67
C PRO A 94 -1.01 16.76 -15.38
N ALA A 95 0.21 16.52 -15.82
CA ALA A 95 0.64 15.25 -16.41
C ALA A 95 0.52 14.05 -15.44
N ILE A 96 0.38 14.30 -14.14
CA ILE A 96 0.16 13.27 -13.13
C ILE A 96 -1.29 12.74 -13.13
N GLU A 97 -2.25 13.52 -13.58
CA GLU A 97 -3.68 13.15 -13.55
C GLU A 97 -3.95 11.78 -14.21
N PRO A 98 -3.45 11.46 -15.40
CA PRO A 98 -3.61 10.16 -16.02
C PRO A 98 -3.03 9.00 -15.18
N ILE A 99 -1.96 9.25 -14.44
CA ILE A 99 -1.33 8.24 -13.57
C ILE A 99 -2.23 7.95 -12.36
N ILE A 100 -2.80 9.00 -11.75
CA ILE A 100 -3.75 8.85 -10.63
C ILE A 100 -4.99 8.10 -11.09
N VAL A 101 -5.56 8.46 -12.24
CA VAL A 101 -6.72 7.78 -12.82
C VAL A 101 -6.41 6.31 -13.09
N ARG A 102 -5.23 6.02 -13.62
CA ARG A 102 -4.79 4.64 -13.85
C ARG A 102 -4.66 3.86 -12.54
N GLY A 103 -4.14 4.46 -11.48
CA GLY A 103 -4.11 3.87 -10.14
C GLY A 103 -5.51 3.53 -9.63
N ALA A 104 -6.45 4.42 -9.78
CA ALA A 104 -7.84 4.19 -9.42
C ALA A 104 -8.47 3.05 -10.26
N GLU A 105 -8.15 2.98 -11.55
CA GLU A 105 -8.60 1.90 -12.43
C GLU A 105 -8.03 0.53 -12.00
N ILE A 106 -6.74 0.46 -11.68
CA ILE A 106 -6.10 -0.76 -11.17
C ILE A 106 -6.81 -1.23 -9.90
N MET A 107 -7.02 -0.35 -8.93
CA MET A 107 -7.72 -0.69 -7.68
C MET A 107 -9.15 -1.15 -7.93
N GLY A 108 -9.87 -0.47 -8.83
CA GLY A 108 -11.24 -0.85 -9.19
C GLY A 108 -11.32 -2.23 -9.84
N ARG A 109 -10.44 -2.53 -10.78
CA ARG A 109 -10.36 -3.84 -11.43
C ARG A 109 -9.97 -4.94 -10.44
N LEU A 110 -9.03 -4.67 -9.55
CA LEU A 110 -8.61 -5.60 -8.50
C LEU A 110 -9.77 -5.89 -7.53
N ALA A 111 -10.51 -4.87 -7.12
CA ALA A 111 -11.66 -5.03 -6.25
C ALA A 111 -12.76 -5.88 -6.92
N ILE A 112 -13.01 -5.68 -8.22
CA ILE A 112 -13.96 -6.48 -8.99
C ILE A 112 -13.47 -7.92 -9.10
N LEU A 113 -12.20 -8.13 -9.46
CA LEU A 113 -11.60 -9.46 -9.61
C LEU A 113 -11.69 -10.27 -8.33
N LEU A 114 -11.32 -9.68 -7.20
CA LEU A 114 -11.37 -10.34 -5.88
C LEU A 114 -12.82 -10.51 -5.39
N GLY A 115 -13.68 -9.52 -5.60
CA GLY A 115 -15.06 -9.56 -5.14
C GLY A 115 -15.97 -10.47 -5.95
N SER A 116 -15.62 -10.80 -7.21
CA SER A 116 -16.40 -11.70 -8.08
C SER A 116 -15.90 -13.16 -8.06
N ASP A 117 -14.75 -13.43 -7.46
CA ASP A 117 -14.14 -14.76 -7.36
C ASP A 117 -14.08 -15.19 -5.88
N GLU A 118 -15.16 -15.84 -5.42
CA GLU A 118 -15.28 -16.33 -4.05
C GLU A 118 -14.13 -17.29 -3.68
N THR A 119 -13.69 -18.12 -4.61
CA THR A 119 -12.60 -19.07 -4.37
C THR A 119 -11.29 -18.35 -4.11
N ARG A 120 -10.99 -17.33 -4.92
CA ARG A 120 -9.80 -16.50 -4.75
C ARG A 120 -9.85 -15.67 -3.47
N CYS A 121 -11.01 -15.09 -3.18
CA CYS A 121 -11.22 -14.34 -1.94
C CYS A 121 -11.00 -15.25 -0.71
N GLN A 122 -11.53 -16.47 -0.75
CA GLN A 122 -11.34 -17.44 0.33
C GLN A 122 -9.87 -17.84 0.46
N ALA A 123 -9.17 -18.12 -0.65
CA ALA A 123 -7.74 -18.46 -0.64
C ALA A 123 -6.90 -17.33 -0.02
N MET A 124 -7.17 -16.07 -0.40
CA MET A 124 -6.52 -14.90 0.18
C MET A 124 -6.72 -14.80 1.70
N MET A 125 -7.93 -15.07 2.17
CA MET A 125 -8.26 -15.06 3.59
C MET A 125 -7.63 -16.21 4.35
N ASP A 126 -7.55 -17.39 3.77
CA ASP A 126 -6.96 -18.57 4.40
C ASP A 126 -5.44 -18.44 4.50
N GLU A 127 -4.80 -17.88 3.47
CA GLU A 127 -3.39 -17.52 3.51
C GLU A 127 -3.10 -16.53 4.65
N PHE A 128 -3.90 -15.46 4.76
CA PHE A 128 -3.77 -14.48 5.83
C PHE A 128 -3.89 -15.12 7.21
N LYS A 129 -4.91 -15.97 7.45
CA LYS A 129 -5.10 -16.69 8.72
C LYS A 129 -3.93 -17.60 9.04
N GLY A 130 -3.35 -18.26 8.03
CA GLY A 130 -2.17 -19.09 8.17
C GLY A 130 -0.97 -18.31 8.68
N HIS A 131 -0.74 -17.10 8.17
CA HIS A 131 0.35 -16.23 8.64
C HIS A 131 0.16 -15.72 10.06
N VAL A 132 -1.06 -15.39 10.45
CA VAL A 132 -1.36 -14.89 11.80
C VAL A 132 -1.29 -16.01 12.85
N ALA A 133 -1.72 -17.22 12.51
CA ALA A 133 -1.71 -18.37 13.43
C ALA A 133 -0.30 -18.84 13.83
N VAL A 134 0.72 -18.57 13.03
CA VAL A 134 2.12 -18.96 13.31
C VAL A 134 2.78 -18.05 14.38
N ARG A 135 2.15 -16.94 14.74
CA ARG A 135 2.71 -15.94 15.67
C ARG A 135 2.15 -16.00 17.11
N VAL A 136 1.32 -17.00 17.44
CA VAL A 136 0.76 -17.20 18.79
C VAL A 136 1.57 -18.28 19.57
#